data_35515247ca0326a7c411702b89b7e47f
#
_entry.id   35515247ca0326a7c411702b89b7e47f
#
_cell.length_a   1.000
_cell.length_b   1.000
_cell.length_c   1.000
_cell.angle_alpha   90.00
_cell.angle_beta   90.00
_cell.angle_gamma   90.00
#
_symmetry.space_group_name_H-M   'P 1'
#
loop_
_entity.id
_entity.type
_entity.pdbx_description
1 polymer ?
#
loop_
_entity_poly.entity_id
_entity_poly.type
_entity_poly.pdbx_seq_one_letter_code
_entity_poly.pdbx_strand_id
1 'polypeptide(L)'
;MFTEIDAYLRYFDGAHRRTVRDIMALGEGAEDYRPETGEGENAWGIMDIIRHMAGARLYFSRAYRGEGWVFDGPLRAVNSREDWVPVLEESAVEFRRRLEGTPGEWLERKVQMIDTEGTLAGWRILMMCLEHEVHHRSQIDTYAGLQGWQVPHIYGRSAEQVGLERERQRKLHGGD
;
A
#
# COMPACT_ATOMS: atom_id res chain seq x y z
N MET A 1 -12.76 -9.29 -10.32
CA MET A 1 -12.89 -7.84 -10.59
C MET A 1 -13.91 -7.27 -9.61
N PHE A 2 -13.69 -6.07 -9.06
CA PHE A 2 -14.68 -5.39 -8.22
C PHE A 2 -15.83 -4.91 -9.10
N THR A 3 -17.04 -5.12 -8.63
CA THR A 3 -18.27 -4.63 -9.26
C THR A 3 -18.87 -3.44 -8.51
N GLU A 4 -18.34 -3.17 -7.31
CA GLU A 4 -18.80 -2.11 -6.42
C GLU A 4 -17.62 -1.44 -5.71
N ILE A 5 -17.71 -0.14 -5.50
CA ILE A 5 -16.68 0.66 -4.81
C ILE A 5 -16.47 0.16 -3.37
N ASP A 6 -17.54 -0.18 -2.66
CA ASP A 6 -17.44 -0.67 -1.28
C ASP A 6 -16.62 -1.97 -1.17
N ALA A 7 -16.72 -2.86 -2.18
CA ALA A 7 -15.90 -4.06 -2.21
C ALA A 7 -14.41 -3.69 -2.35
N TYR A 8 -14.08 -2.76 -3.23
CA TYR A 8 -12.73 -2.24 -3.38
C TYR A 8 -12.22 -1.58 -2.09
N LEU A 9 -13.02 -0.72 -1.47
CA LEU A 9 -12.62 0.00 -0.25
C LEU A 9 -12.32 -0.96 0.90
N ARG A 10 -13.05 -2.08 1.03
CA ARG A 10 -12.70 -3.12 2.03
C ARG A 10 -11.32 -3.73 1.80
N TYR A 11 -10.91 -3.94 0.53
CA TYR A 11 -9.56 -4.42 0.20
C TYR A 11 -8.49 -3.37 0.50
N PHE A 12 -8.75 -2.12 0.10
CA PHE A 12 -7.87 -1.00 0.39
C PHE A 12 -7.66 -0.84 1.91
N ASP A 13 -8.71 -0.86 2.71
CA ASP A 13 -8.61 -0.81 4.17
C ASP A 13 -7.78 -1.96 4.75
N GLY A 14 -7.91 -3.15 4.16
CA GLY A 14 -7.09 -4.28 4.56
C GLY A 14 -5.61 -4.08 4.25
N ALA A 15 -5.28 -3.48 3.09
CA ALA A 15 -3.91 -3.12 2.72
C ALA A 15 -3.37 -2.02 3.64
N HIS A 16 -4.13 -0.94 3.82
CA HIS A 16 -3.79 0.20 4.67
C HIS A 16 -3.49 -0.23 6.12
N ARG A 17 -4.37 -1.00 6.75
CA ARG A 17 -4.14 -1.51 8.12
C ARG A 17 -2.85 -2.33 8.24
N ARG A 18 -2.51 -3.12 7.22
CA ARG A 18 -1.23 -3.86 7.22
C ARG A 18 -0.04 -2.93 7.08
N THR A 19 -0.12 -1.92 6.21
CA THR A 19 0.92 -0.90 6.07
C THR A 19 1.18 -0.18 7.39
N VAL A 20 0.14 0.31 8.05
CA VAL A 20 0.27 1.01 9.34
C VAL A 20 0.87 0.09 10.40
N ARG A 21 0.39 -1.15 10.51
CA ARG A 21 0.91 -2.15 11.45
C ARG A 21 2.41 -2.40 11.24
N ASP A 22 2.84 -2.58 9.99
CA ASP A 22 4.22 -2.89 9.65
C ASP A 22 5.14 -1.68 9.93
N ILE A 23 4.69 -0.47 9.61
CA ILE A 23 5.39 0.78 9.93
C ILE A 23 5.52 1.00 11.45
N MET A 24 4.48 0.73 12.23
CA MET A 24 4.52 0.84 13.68
C MET A 24 5.52 -0.15 14.33
N ALA A 25 5.78 -1.28 13.68
CA ALA A 25 6.70 -2.31 14.16
C ALA A 25 8.17 -2.05 13.78
N LEU A 26 8.47 -1.03 12.99
CA LEU A 26 9.84 -0.69 12.63
C LEU A 26 10.68 -0.32 13.85
N GLY A 27 11.94 -0.77 13.84
CA GLY A 27 12.89 -0.53 14.93
C GLY A 27 13.35 0.93 15.04
N GLU A 28 14.19 1.17 16.02
CA GLU A 28 14.89 2.43 16.21
C GLU A 28 15.81 2.72 15.02
N GLY A 29 15.90 3.98 14.60
CA GLY A 29 16.69 4.43 13.46
C GLY A 29 15.98 4.27 12.10
N ALA A 30 14.73 3.81 12.08
CA ALA A 30 13.98 3.65 10.84
C ALA A 30 13.75 5.00 10.12
N GLU A 31 13.70 6.09 10.86
CA GLU A 31 13.53 7.46 10.35
C GLU A 31 14.72 7.92 9.51
N ASP A 32 15.91 7.45 9.83
CA ASP A 32 17.16 7.81 9.15
C ASP A 32 17.57 6.79 8.08
N TYR A 33 16.87 5.65 8.03
CA TYR A 33 17.25 4.58 7.13
C TYR A 33 17.05 4.95 5.67
N ARG A 34 18.13 4.74 4.89
CA ARG A 34 18.15 4.75 3.43
C ARG A 34 19.02 3.61 2.92
N PRO A 35 18.68 2.99 1.77
CA PRO A 35 19.60 2.03 1.15
C PRO A 35 20.91 2.73 0.74
N GLU A 36 22.03 2.03 0.89
CA GLU A 36 23.36 2.56 0.53
C GLU A 36 23.56 2.74 -0.97
N THR A 37 22.78 2.02 -1.76
CA THR A 37 22.86 2.01 -3.23
C THR A 37 21.49 2.10 -3.84
N GLY A 38 21.45 2.59 -5.08
CA GLY A 38 20.21 2.72 -5.85
C GLY A 38 20.09 4.12 -6.45
N GLU A 39 19.11 4.29 -7.33
CA GLU A 39 18.76 5.57 -7.95
C GLU A 39 17.24 5.75 -7.91
N GLY A 40 16.78 6.99 -7.82
CA GLY A 40 15.36 7.32 -7.79
C GLY A 40 14.63 6.61 -6.66
N GLU A 41 13.54 5.96 -6.98
CA GLU A 41 12.68 5.22 -6.03
C GLU A 41 13.41 4.09 -5.28
N ASN A 42 14.40 3.48 -5.91
CA ASN A 42 15.21 2.41 -5.29
C ASN A 42 16.18 2.94 -4.22
N ALA A 43 16.38 4.26 -4.15
CA ALA A 43 17.20 4.92 -3.15
C ALA A 43 16.39 5.65 -2.07
N TRP A 44 15.07 5.56 -2.10
CA TRP A 44 14.22 6.23 -1.11
C TRP A 44 14.37 5.60 0.27
N GLY A 45 14.49 6.48 1.28
CA GLY A 45 14.36 6.08 2.66
C GLY A 45 12.89 5.83 3.04
N ILE A 46 12.68 5.27 4.23
CA ILE A 46 11.33 4.94 4.72
C ILE A 46 10.43 6.17 4.75
N MET A 47 10.94 7.32 5.19
CA MET A 47 10.17 8.57 5.24
C MET A 47 9.71 9.02 3.84
N ASP A 48 10.57 8.89 2.83
CA ASP A 48 10.21 9.26 1.46
C ASP A 48 9.12 8.34 0.90
N ILE A 49 9.22 7.04 1.17
CA ILE A 49 8.21 6.06 0.78
C ILE A 49 6.86 6.39 1.42
N ILE A 50 6.84 6.71 2.71
CA ILE A 50 5.59 7.07 3.43
C ILE A 50 4.97 8.34 2.85
N ARG A 51 5.76 9.38 2.57
CA ARG A 51 5.31 10.61 1.90
C ARG A 51 4.69 10.30 0.55
N HIS A 52 5.38 9.47 -0.22
CA HIS A 52 4.95 9.08 -1.56
C HIS A 52 3.65 8.26 -1.52
N MET A 53 3.56 7.26 -0.66
CA MET A 53 2.34 6.46 -0.50
C MET A 53 1.12 7.33 -0.15
N ALA A 54 1.26 8.24 0.79
CA ALA A 54 0.19 9.14 1.19
C ALA A 54 -0.25 10.06 0.05
N GLY A 55 0.70 10.61 -0.73
CA GLY A 55 0.40 11.43 -1.90
C GLY A 55 -0.20 10.64 -3.06
N ALA A 56 0.28 9.41 -3.29
CA ALA A 56 -0.18 8.55 -4.38
C ALA A 56 -1.67 8.16 -4.24
N ARG A 57 -2.18 8.01 -3.03
CA ARG A 57 -3.62 7.78 -2.79
C ARG A 57 -4.46 8.91 -3.39
N LEU A 58 -4.05 10.15 -3.17
CA LEU A 58 -4.73 11.33 -3.74
C LEU A 58 -4.59 11.38 -5.26
N TYR A 59 -3.40 11.10 -5.77
CA TYR A 59 -3.11 11.01 -7.19
C TYR A 59 -4.03 10.00 -7.91
N PHE A 60 -4.12 8.76 -7.42
CA PHE A 60 -4.99 7.75 -8.01
C PHE A 60 -6.49 8.09 -7.85
N SER A 61 -6.90 8.68 -6.72
CA SER A 61 -8.29 9.11 -6.55
C SER A 61 -8.69 10.21 -7.54
N ARG A 62 -7.79 11.16 -7.83
CA ARG A 62 -8.01 12.20 -8.85
C ARG A 62 -8.15 11.60 -10.24
N ALA A 63 -7.21 10.73 -10.61
CA ALA A 63 -7.28 10.03 -11.89
C ALA A 63 -8.58 9.24 -12.05
N TYR A 64 -8.98 8.45 -11.04
CA TYR A 64 -10.24 7.73 -11.03
C TYR A 64 -11.45 8.66 -11.19
N ARG A 65 -11.43 9.82 -10.55
CA ARG A 65 -12.50 10.82 -10.64
C ARG A 65 -12.51 11.62 -11.96
N GLY A 66 -11.48 11.45 -12.79
CA GLY A 66 -11.33 12.23 -14.03
C GLY A 66 -10.86 13.66 -13.80
N GLU A 67 -10.26 13.93 -12.66
CA GLU A 67 -9.69 15.24 -12.26
C GLU A 67 -8.22 15.39 -12.73
N GLY A 68 -7.72 14.42 -13.48
CA GLY A 68 -6.34 14.39 -13.99
C GLY A 68 -5.36 13.60 -13.11
N TRP A 69 -4.19 13.35 -13.68
CA TRP A 69 -3.08 12.68 -13.03
C TRP A 69 -2.15 13.71 -12.37
N VAL A 70 -2.60 14.26 -11.24
CA VAL A 70 -1.89 15.35 -10.53
C VAL A 70 -1.38 14.86 -9.19
N PHE A 71 -0.06 14.94 -9.00
CA PHE A 71 0.62 14.56 -7.75
C PHE A 71 1.06 15.83 -7.01
N ASP A 72 0.32 16.20 -5.97
CA ASP A 72 0.62 17.36 -5.11
C ASP A 72 1.33 16.97 -3.79
N GLY A 73 1.65 15.69 -3.63
CA GLY A 73 2.18 15.16 -2.38
C GLY A 73 1.09 14.86 -1.34
N PRO A 74 1.50 14.60 -0.08
CA PRO A 74 0.59 14.29 1.01
C PRO A 74 -0.17 15.52 1.52
N LEU A 75 -1.27 15.31 2.24
CA LEU A 75 -2.11 16.37 2.82
C LEU A 75 -1.42 17.18 3.92
N ARG A 76 -0.40 16.61 4.54
CA ARG A 76 0.42 17.26 5.58
C ARG A 76 1.90 16.98 5.37
N ALA A 77 2.73 17.84 5.94
CA ALA A 77 4.17 17.59 5.99
C ALA A 77 4.49 16.36 6.84
N VAL A 78 5.55 15.65 6.45
CA VAL A 78 6.09 14.51 7.18
C VAL A 78 7.54 14.85 7.49
N ASN A 79 7.84 15.21 8.72
CA ASN A 79 9.15 15.69 9.13
C ASN A 79 9.81 14.77 10.15
N SER A 80 9.04 13.91 10.80
CA SER A 80 9.50 13.00 11.83
C SER A 80 8.72 11.68 11.78
N ARG A 81 9.15 10.72 12.58
CA ARG A 81 8.49 9.40 12.71
C ARG A 81 7.06 9.50 13.23
N GLU A 82 6.80 10.46 14.11
CA GLU A 82 5.48 10.71 14.69
C GLU A 82 4.44 11.12 13.64
N ASP A 83 4.88 11.67 12.50
CA ASP A 83 3.99 12.05 11.40
C ASP A 83 3.57 10.86 10.51
N TRP A 84 4.26 9.72 10.57
CA TRP A 84 4.09 8.61 9.63
C TRP A 84 2.68 8.01 9.64
N VAL A 85 2.22 7.62 10.83
CA VAL A 85 0.86 7.07 10.97
C VAL A 85 -0.20 8.13 10.68
N PRO A 86 -0.14 9.34 11.27
CA PRO A 86 -1.11 10.38 10.97
C PRO A 86 -1.26 10.71 9.47
N VAL A 87 -0.18 10.84 8.71
CA VAL A 87 -0.28 11.16 7.28
C VAL A 87 -0.92 10.03 6.47
N LEU A 88 -0.63 8.79 6.83
CA LEU A 88 -1.24 7.63 6.18
C LEU A 88 -2.73 7.50 6.52
N GLU A 89 -3.11 7.73 7.77
CA GLU A 89 -4.52 7.72 8.18
C GLU A 89 -5.32 8.84 7.51
N GLU A 90 -4.82 10.07 7.52
CA GLU A 90 -5.47 11.21 6.87
C GLU A 90 -5.64 10.98 5.36
N SER A 91 -4.61 10.47 4.69
CA SER A 91 -4.70 10.18 3.25
C SER A 91 -5.65 9.02 2.95
N ALA A 92 -5.76 8.02 3.83
CA ALA A 92 -6.73 6.93 3.68
C ALA A 92 -8.17 7.40 3.87
N VAL A 93 -8.42 8.27 4.85
CA VAL A 93 -9.73 8.88 5.08
C VAL A 93 -10.15 9.72 3.87
N GLU A 94 -9.26 10.56 3.37
CA GLU A 94 -9.55 11.39 2.20
C GLU A 94 -9.74 10.55 0.93
N PHE A 95 -8.89 9.55 0.70
CA PHE A 95 -9.04 8.60 -0.41
C PHE A 95 -10.43 7.95 -0.38
N ARG A 96 -10.83 7.41 0.76
CA ARG A 96 -12.15 6.82 0.96
C ARG A 96 -13.27 7.83 0.66
N ARG A 97 -13.22 9.01 1.28
CA ARG A 97 -14.21 10.08 1.07
C ARG A 97 -14.38 10.45 -0.41
N ARG A 98 -13.29 10.44 -1.17
CA ARG A 98 -13.31 10.75 -2.60
C ARG A 98 -13.91 9.64 -3.46
N LEU A 99 -13.87 8.39 -3.00
CA LEU A 99 -14.42 7.25 -3.74
C LEU A 99 -15.85 6.90 -3.32
N GLU A 100 -16.19 7.06 -2.05
CA GLU A 100 -17.52 6.78 -1.54
C GLU A 100 -18.59 7.56 -2.31
N GLY A 101 -19.70 6.89 -2.64
CA GLY A 101 -20.80 7.48 -3.39
C GLY A 101 -20.52 7.77 -4.87
N THR A 102 -19.36 7.37 -5.41
CA THR A 102 -19.16 7.41 -6.86
C THR A 102 -20.03 6.36 -7.56
N PRO A 103 -20.62 6.70 -8.74
CA PRO A 103 -21.45 5.75 -9.46
C PRO A 103 -20.70 4.47 -9.84
N GLY A 104 -21.36 3.31 -9.73
CA GLY A 104 -20.75 2.01 -10.04
C GLY A 104 -20.23 1.92 -11.48
N GLU A 105 -20.88 2.59 -12.43
CA GLU A 105 -20.43 2.66 -13.82
C GLU A 105 -19.08 3.35 -14.00
N TRP A 106 -18.61 4.11 -13.01
CA TRP A 106 -17.27 4.70 -13.06
C TRP A 106 -16.15 3.64 -13.02
N LEU A 107 -16.43 2.46 -12.54
CA LEU A 107 -15.47 1.35 -12.62
C LEU A 107 -15.14 0.97 -14.07
N GLU A 108 -16.10 1.09 -14.98
CA GLU A 108 -15.88 0.79 -16.41
C GLU A 108 -15.60 2.06 -17.24
N ARG A 109 -15.75 3.26 -16.65
CA ARG A 109 -15.49 4.51 -17.35
C ARG A 109 -14.03 4.58 -17.82
N LYS A 110 -13.83 5.00 -19.07
CA LYS A 110 -12.49 5.20 -19.62
C LYS A 110 -11.90 6.54 -19.16
N VAL A 111 -10.69 6.47 -18.64
CA VAL A 111 -9.90 7.62 -18.21
C VAL A 111 -8.64 7.69 -19.05
N GLN A 112 -8.36 8.87 -19.61
CA GLN A 112 -7.15 9.11 -20.39
C GLN A 112 -5.89 8.87 -19.56
N MET A 113 -4.90 8.18 -20.11
CA MET A 113 -3.59 8.02 -19.49
C MET A 113 -2.77 9.32 -19.62
N ILE A 114 -1.78 9.48 -18.72
CA ILE A 114 -0.94 10.67 -18.71
C ILE A 114 0.19 10.61 -19.74
N ASP A 115 0.69 9.41 -20.02
CA ASP A 115 1.94 9.16 -20.74
C ASP A 115 1.75 8.49 -22.11
N THR A 116 0.52 8.16 -22.45
CA THR A 116 0.16 7.54 -23.72
C THR A 116 -1.20 8.04 -24.23
N GLU A 117 -1.49 7.80 -25.51
CA GLU A 117 -2.83 8.07 -26.08
C GLU A 117 -3.90 7.07 -25.63
N GLY A 118 -3.53 6.08 -24.82
CA GLY A 118 -4.42 5.04 -24.33
C GLY A 118 -5.35 5.51 -23.20
N THR A 119 -6.34 4.68 -22.93
CA THR A 119 -7.25 4.87 -21.78
C THR A 119 -7.23 3.66 -20.88
N LEU A 120 -7.47 3.88 -19.56
CA LEU A 120 -7.69 2.83 -18.57
C LEU A 120 -9.16 2.84 -18.12
N ALA A 121 -9.68 1.67 -17.81
CA ALA A 121 -10.94 1.58 -17.05
C ALA A 121 -10.72 2.05 -15.61
N GLY A 122 -11.72 2.66 -15.00
CA GLY A 122 -11.63 3.15 -13.63
C GLY A 122 -11.21 2.07 -12.63
N TRP A 123 -11.74 0.85 -12.75
CA TRP A 123 -11.32 -0.26 -11.90
C TRP A 123 -9.81 -0.55 -12.01
N ARG A 124 -9.20 -0.37 -13.19
CA ARG A 124 -7.76 -0.61 -13.36
C ARG A 124 -6.93 0.45 -12.64
N ILE A 125 -7.37 1.70 -12.62
CA ILE A 125 -6.72 2.77 -11.85
C ILE A 125 -6.74 2.44 -10.36
N LEU A 126 -7.88 1.96 -9.85
CA LEU A 126 -7.98 1.55 -8.45
C LEU A 126 -7.09 0.34 -8.14
N MET A 127 -6.98 -0.63 -9.05
CA MET A 127 -6.04 -1.73 -8.90
C MET A 127 -4.58 -1.27 -8.88
N MET A 128 -4.21 -0.29 -9.72
CA MET A 128 -2.87 0.31 -9.67
C MET A 128 -2.57 0.92 -8.30
N CYS A 129 -3.55 1.56 -7.67
CA CYS A 129 -3.41 2.06 -6.30
C CYS A 129 -3.12 0.93 -5.30
N LEU A 130 -3.81 -0.20 -5.38
CA LEU A 130 -3.54 -1.36 -4.51
C LEU A 130 -2.16 -1.99 -4.80
N GLU A 131 -1.80 -2.14 -6.06
CA GLU A 131 -0.48 -2.65 -6.47
C GLU A 131 0.63 -1.74 -5.92
N HIS A 132 0.44 -0.43 -6.00
CA HIS A 132 1.35 0.56 -5.45
C HIS A 132 1.48 0.49 -3.92
N GLU A 133 0.36 0.33 -3.20
CA GLU A 133 0.37 0.10 -1.73
C GLU A 133 1.17 -1.15 -1.37
N VAL A 134 0.95 -2.26 -2.08
CA VAL A 134 1.66 -3.53 -1.85
C VAL A 134 3.14 -3.39 -2.19
N HIS A 135 3.48 -2.72 -3.30
CA HIS A 135 4.86 -2.50 -3.74
C HIS A 135 5.68 -1.77 -2.67
N HIS A 136 5.21 -0.61 -2.22
CA HIS A 136 5.94 0.19 -1.24
C HIS A 136 5.96 -0.43 0.16
N ARG A 137 4.89 -1.09 0.58
CA ARG A 137 4.93 -1.86 1.82
C ARG A 137 5.98 -2.97 1.75
N SER A 138 6.07 -3.71 0.62
CA SER A 138 7.09 -4.75 0.44
C SER A 138 8.51 -4.18 0.42
N GLN A 139 8.69 -2.97 -0.08
CA GLN A 139 9.97 -2.27 -0.02
C GLN A 139 10.36 -1.98 1.44
N ILE A 140 9.44 -1.47 2.26
CA ILE A 140 9.64 -1.24 3.70
C ILE A 140 9.91 -2.56 4.42
N ASP A 141 9.16 -3.63 4.13
CA ASP A 141 9.36 -4.95 4.73
C ASP A 141 10.75 -5.53 4.39
N THR A 142 11.23 -5.30 3.16
CA THR A 142 12.57 -5.66 2.74
C THR A 142 13.63 -4.92 3.56
N TYR A 143 13.46 -3.61 3.75
CA TYR A 143 14.37 -2.82 4.57
C TYR A 143 14.36 -3.27 6.03
N ALA A 144 13.18 -3.56 6.57
CA ALA A 144 13.06 -4.12 7.92
C ALA A 144 13.83 -5.44 8.07
N GLY A 145 13.72 -6.33 7.09
CA GLY A 145 14.48 -7.59 7.07
C GLY A 145 15.99 -7.38 7.04
N LEU A 146 16.48 -6.44 6.22
CA LEU A 146 17.90 -6.09 6.13
C LEU A 146 18.46 -5.50 7.43
N GLN A 147 17.63 -4.78 8.18
CA GLN A 147 17.98 -4.18 9.46
C GLN A 147 17.70 -5.08 10.67
N GLY A 148 17.14 -6.28 10.47
CA GLY A 148 16.76 -7.20 11.55
C GLY A 148 15.56 -6.72 12.38
N TRP A 149 14.80 -5.74 11.90
CA TRP A 149 13.56 -5.31 12.55
C TRP A 149 12.47 -6.35 12.36
N GLN A 150 11.70 -6.59 13.42
CA GLN A 150 10.67 -7.61 13.42
C GLN A 150 9.31 -7.02 13.05
N VAL A 151 8.97 -7.05 11.75
CA VAL A 151 7.62 -6.69 11.30
C VAL A 151 6.71 -7.92 11.27
N PRO A 152 5.41 -7.75 11.56
CA PRO A 152 4.47 -8.87 11.55
C PRO A 152 4.29 -9.46 10.15
N HIS A 153 4.22 -10.80 10.05
CA HIS A 153 3.93 -11.45 8.78
C HIS A 153 2.57 -11.05 8.22
N ILE A 154 2.48 -10.90 6.90
CA ILE A 154 1.27 -10.42 6.19
C ILE A 154 0.01 -11.17 6.60
N TYR A 155 0.10 -12.50 6.73
CA TYR A 155 -1.02 -13.38 7.09
C TYR A 155 -0.90 -13.93 8.52
N GLY A 156 -0.09 -13.29 9.38
CA GLY A 156 0.11 -13.68 10.78
C GLY A 156 1.02 -14.88 10.98
N ARG A 157 1.52 -15.52 9.92
CA ARG A 157 2.45 -16.67 9.96
C ARG A 157 3.47 -16.58 8.85
N SER A 158 4.71 -17.04 9.12
CA SER A 158 5.73 -17.22 8.10
C SER A 158 5.50 -18.49 7.26
N ALA A 159 6.19 -18.60 6.12
CA ALA A 159 6.15 -19.80 5.29
C ALA A 159 6.66 -21.03 6.05
N GLU A 160 7.70 -20.86 6.86
CA GLU A 160 8.28 -21.93 7.71
C GLU A 160 7.27 -22.40 8.76
N GLN A 161 6.56 -21.49 9.42
CA GLN A 161 5.50 -21.82 10.40
C GLN A 161 4.35 -22.60 9.75
N VAL A 162 3.95 -22.21 8.53
CA VAL A 162 2.95 -22.95 7.76
C VAL A 162 3.46 -24.33 7.37
N GLY A 163 4.73 -24.44 6.99
CA GLY A 163 5.38 -25.73 6.67
C GLY A 163 5.37 -26.68 7.85
N LEU A 164 5.79 -26.21 9.02
CA LEU A 164 5.79 -27.01 10.26
C LEU A 164 4.39 -27.48 10.66
N GLU A 165 3.39 -26.64 10.55
CA GLU A 165 2.00 -27.00 10.87
C GLU A 165 1.47 -28.07 9.89
N ARG A 166 1.80 -27.96 8.59
CA ARG A 166 1.44 -28.99 7.59
C ARG A 166 2.08 -30.35 7.90
N GLU A 167 3.34 -30.36 8.30
CA GLU A 167 4.01 -31.60 8.70
C GLU A 167 3.38 -32.22 9.95
N ARG A 168 3.04 -31.38 10.94
CA ARG A 168 2.34 -31.83 12.14
C ARG A 168 0.99 -32.45 11.80
N GLN A 169 0.21 -31.82 10.94
CA GLN A 169 -1.09 -32.34 10.52
C GLN A 169 -0.97 -33.66 9.72
N ARG A 170 0.03 -33.79 8.84
CA ARG A 170 0.32 -35.04 8.14
C ARG A 170 0.62 -36.19 9.13
N LYS A 171 1.44 -35.92 10.17
CA LYS A 171 1.75 -36.94 11.20
C LYS A 171 0.53 -37.32 12.03
N LEU A 172 -0.43 -36.39 12.21
CA LEU A 172 -1.66 -36.67 12.98
C LEU A 172 -2.74 -37.41 12.15
N HIS A 173 -2.76 -37.20 10.85
CA HIS A 173 -3.80 -37.75 9.96
C HIS A 173 -3.29 -38.75 8.93
N GLY A 174 -2.00 -38.94 8.83
CA GLY A 174 -1.31 -39.83 7.91
C GLY A 174 -0.60 -40.99 8.62
N GLY A 175 -1.26 -41.57 9.60
CA GLY A 175 -0.85 -42.86 10.17
C GLY A 175 -1.42 -43.98 9.31
N ASP A 176 -0.68 -44.35 8.27
CA ASP A 176 -0.56 -45.70 7.69
C ASP A 176 0.69 -45.71 6.78
#